data_d1f81870cb97767cf1b0c58f81a5b904
#
_entry.id   d1f81870cb97767cf1b0c58f81a5b904
#
_cell.length_a   1.000
_cell.length_b   1.000
_cell.length_c   1.000
_cell.angle_alpha   90.00
_cell.angle_beta   90.00
_cell.angle_gamma   90.00
#
_symmetry.space_group_name_H-M   'P 1'
#
loop_
_entity.id
_entity.type
_entity.pdbx_description
1 polymer ?
#
loop_
_entity_poly.entity_id
_entity_poly.type
_entity_poly.pdbx_seq_one_letter_code
_entity_poly.pdbx_strand_id
1 'polypeptide(L)'
;NVSEVAIESGLFMKPLSEIESVAFCICDLLNYYEHKTGRYSDDFIKRCYDIGLRYYPNSQLQISKGNDLKFRLDSKIIDMGLNGYRDIAKFPELMKEFEVMDSTFKYLTKIDYSTLKSEDYERMVNDIKVKQTKLNTKK
;
A
#
# COMPACT_ATOMS: atom_id res chain seq x y z
N ASN A 1 -3.52 -1.82 17.30
CA ASN A 1 -2.81 -3.07 17.59
C ASN A 1 -2.42 -3.70 16.26
N VAL A 2 -1.15 -4.09 16.13
CA VAL A 2 -0.68 -4.90 14.99
C VAL A 2 -1.15 -6.33 15.25
N SER A 3 -1.72 -7.00 14.25
CA SER A 3 -2.20 -8.37 14.39
C SER A 3 -1.05 -9.37 14.46
N GLU A 4 -1.28 -10.53 15.06
CA GLU A 4 -0.30 -11.64 15.08
C GLU A 4 0.06 -12.08 13.67
N VAL A 5 -0.92 -12.14 12.76
CA VAL A 5 -0.71 -12.48 11.34
C VAL A 5 0.25 -11.51 10.66
N ALA A 6 0.13 -10.20 10.93
CA ALA A 6 1.01 -9.19 10.36
C ALA A 6 2.44 -9.28 10.93
N ILE A 7 2.60 -9.72 12.19
CA ILE A 7 3.91 -9.99 12.80
C ILE A 7 4.53 -11.27 12.22
N GLU A 8 3.77 -12.35 12.15
CA GLU A 8 4.21 -13.66 11.61
C GLU A 8 4.59 -13.57 10.13
N SER A 9 3.86 -12.75 9.35
CA SER A 9 4.20 -12.51 7.93
C SER A 9 5.49 -11.72 7.73
N GLY A 10 6.06 -11.15 8.82
CA GLY A 10 7.25 -10.32 8.79
C GLY A 10 7.01 -8.91 8.22
N LEU A 11 5.74 -8.48 8.16
CA LEU A 11 5.38 -7.12 7.74
C LEU A 11 5.77 -6.09 8.82
N PHE A 12 5.61 -6.45 10.09
CA PHE A 12 5.91 -5.61 11.24
C PHE A 12 6.76 -6.34 12.27
N MET A 13 7.58 -5.59 13.00
CA MET A 13 8.36 -6.04 14.16
C MET A 13 9.35 -7.19 13.87
N LYS A 14 9.66 -7.45 12.61
CA LYS A 14 10.69 -8.42 12.22
C LYS A 14 12.06 -7.76 12.25
N PRO A 15 13.09 -8.39 12.85
CA PRO A 15 14.46 -7.97 12.63
C PRO A 15 14.84 -8.11 11.16
N LEU A 16 15.31 -7.03 10.56
CA LEU A 16 15.67 -7.01 9.14
C LEU A 16 17.14 -7.44 8.97
N SER A 17 17.41 -8.23 7.95
CA SER A 17 18.77 -8.43 7.45
C SER A 17 19.32 -7.14 6.85
N GLU A 18 20.64 -7.08 6.59
CA GLU A 18 21.26 -5.91 5.99
C GLU A 18 20.62 -5.54 4.65
N ILE A 19 20.35 -6.52 3.79
CA ILE A 19 19.74 -6.30 2.48
C ILE A 19 18.26 -5.89 2.60
N GLU A 20 17.52 -6.46 3.55
CA GLU A 20 16.14 -6.03 3.84
C GLU A 20 16.12 -4.61 4.40
N SER A 21 17.12 -4.22 5.20
CA SER A 21 17.24 -2.84 5.71
C SER A 21 17.49 -1.84 4.58
N VAL A 22 18.32 -2.19 3.60
CA VAL A 22 18.50 -1.37 2.39
C VAL A 22 17.19 -1.28 1.58
N ALA A 23 16.49 -2.41 1.40
CA ALA A 23 15.20 -2.43 0.73
C ALA A 23 14.14 -1.60 1.49
N PHE A 24 14.20 -1.57 2.83
CA PHE A 24 13.33 -0.73 3.65
C PHE A 24 13.58 0.77 3.41
N CYS A 25 14.81 1.19 3.18
CA CYS A 25 15.11 2.59 2.80
C CYS A 25 14.41 3.00 1.48
N ILE A 26 14.15 2.03 0.58
CA ILE A 26 13.37 2.29 -0.64
C ILE A 26 11.91 2.63 -0.29
N CYS A 27 11.35 2.02 0.77
CA CYS A 27 10.00 2.37 1.24
C CYS A 27 9.94 3.84 1.66
N ASP A 28 10.90 4.30 2.45
CA ASP A 28 10.96 5.68 2.91
C ASP A 28 11.17 6.66 1.76
N LEU A 29 12.08 6.31 0.83
CA LEU A 29 12.31 7.09 -0.39
C LEU A 29 11.04 7.24 -1.21
N LEU A 30 10.29 6.14 -1.40
CA LEU A 30 9.06 6.15 -2.18
C LEU A 30 7.95 6.94 -1.47
N ASN A 31 7.76 6.73 -0.17
CA ASN A 31 6.80 7.50 0.62
C ASN A 31 7.09 9.01 0.54
N TYR A 32 8.35 9.40 0.64
CA TYR A 32 8.75 10.80 0.49
C TYR A 32 8.45 11.32 -0.92
N TYR A 33 8.76 10.53 -1.95
CA TYR A 33 8.51 10.90 -3.35
C TYR A 33 7.01 11.09 -3.62
N GLU A 34 6.18 10.14 -3.22
CA GLU A 34 4.71 10.20 -3.35
C GLU A 34 4.15 11.43 -2.64
N HIS A 35 4.58 11.67 -1.41
CA HIS A 35 4.15 12.83 -0.63
C HIS A 35 4.59 14.17 -1.26
N LYS A 36 5.83 14.24 -1.77
CA LYS A 36 6.40 15.45 -2.34
C LYS A 36 5.81 15.81 -3.70
N THR A 37 5.52 14.80 -4.52
CA THR A 37 5.07 14.99 -5.91
C THR A 37 3.57 14.87 -6.09
N GLY A 38 2.87 14.24 -5.14
CA GLY A 38 1.47 13.84 -5.29
C GLY A 38 1.25 12.74 -6.36
N ARG A 39 2.33 12.07 -6.79
CA ARG A 39 2.26 11.01 -7.80
C ARG A 39 2.24 9.65 -7.12
N TYR A 40 1.33 8.79 -7.56
CA TYR A 40 1.16 7.43 -7.07
C TYR A 40 1.35 6.38 -8.17
N SER A 41 1.70 6.81 -9.38
CA SER A 41 1.95 5.95 -10.53
C SER A 41 2.88 6.64 -11.51
N ASP A 42 4.09 6.13 -11.65
CA ASP A 42 5.06 6.48 -12.70
C ASP A 42 6.20 5.46 -12.74
N ASP A 43 7.16 5.66 -13.66
CA ASP A 43 8.28 4.73 -13.83
C ASP A 43 9.27 4.72 -12.67
N PHE A 44 9.36 5.81 -11.90
CA PHE A 44 10.19 5.84 -10.70
C PHE A 44 9.56 4.98 -9.60
N ILE A 45 8.27 5.13 -9.34
CA ILE A 45 7.51 4.33 -8.39
C ILE A 45 7.63 2.85 -8.74
N LYS A 46 7.43 2.53 -10.03
CA LYS A 46 7.56 1.16 -10.52
C LYS A 46 8.94 0.57 -10.24
N ARG A 47 10.01 1.29 -10.53
CA ARG A 47 11.38 0.81 -10.25
C ARG A 47 11.63 0.61 -8.76
N CYS A 48 11.15 1.51 -7.91
CA CYS A 48 11.28 1.39 -6.46
C CYS A 48 10.66 0.10 -5.95
N TYR A 49 9.39 -0.19 -6.28
CA TYR A 49 8.78 -1.43 -5.78
C TYR A 49 9.35 -2.68 -6.48
N ASP A 50 9.71 -2.65 -7.76
CA ASP A 50 10.31 -3.80 -8.44
C ASP A 50 11.66 -4.20 -7.81
N ILE A 51 12.47 -3.23 -7.40
CA ILE A 51 13.73 -3.48 -6.72
C ILE A 51 13.49 -3.88 -5.26
N GLY A 52 12.75 -3.08 -4.52
CA GLY A 52 12.56 -3.28 -3.09
C GLY A 52 11.87 -4.61 -2.76
N LEU A 53 10.82 -4.99 -3.51
CA LEU A 53 10.11 -6.25 -3.29
C LEU A 53 10.91 -7.50 -3.68
N ARG A 54 11.95 -7.36 -4.48
CA ARG A 54 12.88 -8.48 -4.77
C ARG A 54 13.64 -8.93 -3.52
N TYR A 55 13.97 -7.99 -2.66
CA TYR A 55 14.79 -8.23 -1.46
C TYR A 55 13.97 -8.21 -0.17
N TYR A 56 12.82 -7.54 -0.17
CA TYR A 56 11.90 -7.51 0.95
C TYR A 56 10.44 -7.64 0.47
N PRO A 57 10.00 -8.89 0.16
CA PRO A 57 8.69 -9.14 -0.48
C PRO A 57 7.48 -8.70 0.36
N ASN A 58 7.60 -8.79 1.70
CA ASN A 58 6.51 -8.46 2.63
C ASN A 58 6.57 -7.01 3.12
N SER A 59 7.23 -6.13 2.38
CA SER A 59 7.30 -4.71 2.73
C SER A 59 6.06 -3.93 2.30
N GLN A 60 5.94 -2.72 2.84
CA GLN A 60 4.90 -1.75 2.48
C GLN A 60 4.88 -1.39 0.99
N LEU A 61 5.96 -1.68 0.25
CA LEU A 61 6.03 -1.49 -1.21
C LEU A 61 4.96 -2.28 -1.98
N GLN A 62 4.38 -3.32 -1.38
CA GLN A 62 3.23 -4.01 -1.96
C GLN A 62 2.03 -3.09 -2.17
N ILE A 63 1.83 -2.09 -1.28
CA ILE A 63 0.75 -1.11 -1.44
C ILE A 63 1.03 -0.20 -2.62
N SER A 64 2.24 0.36 -2.68
CA SER A 64 2.63 1.23 -3.79
C SER A 64 2.53 0.50 -5.13
N LYS A 65 2.90 -0.79 -5.16
CA LYS A 65 2.67 -1.65 -6.32
C LYS A 65 1.18 -1.80 -6.66
N GLY A 66 0.34 -2.10 -5.67
CA GLY A 66 -1.11 -2.25 -5.88
C GLY A 66 -1.74 -0.96 -6.39
N ASN A 67 -1.36 0.18 -5.82
CA ASN A 67 -1.84 1.50 -6.24
C ASN A 67 -1.38 1.85 -7.66
N ASP A 68 -0.10 1.66 -7.98
CA ASP A 68 0.43 1.91 -9.33
C ASP A 68 -0.31 1.07 -10.39
N LEU A 69 -0.49 -0.24 -10.13
CA LEU A 69 -1.24 -1.12 -11.02
C LEU A 69 -2.67 -0.64 -11.23
N LYS A 70 -3.33 -0.23 -10.14
CA LYS A 70 -4.69 0.32 -10.19
C LYS A 70 -4.74 1.59 -11.03
N PHE A 71 -3.88 2.56 -10.79
CA PHE A 71 -3.84 3.82 -11.54
C PHE A 71 -3.58 3.60 -13.02
N ARG A 72 -2.66 2.70 -13.38
CA ARG A 72 -2.38 2.36 -14.78
C ARG A 72 -3.58 1.72 -15.47
N LEU A 73 -4.26 0.82 -14.78
CA LEU A 73 -5.46 0.17 -15.31
C LEU A 73 -6.62 1.16 -15.45
N ASP A 74 -6.85 1.99 -14.44
CA ASP A 74 -7.89 3.04 -14.47
C ASP A 74 -7.65 4.02 -15.64
N SER A 75 -6.40 4.44 -15.87
CA SER A 75 -6.06 5.31 -17.01
C SER A 75 -6.39 4.65 -18.34
N LYS A 76 -6.05 3.37 -18.51
CA LYS A 76 -6.38 2.63 -19.76
C LYS A 76 -7.89 2.49 -19.96
N ILE A 77 -8.65 2.22 -18.90
CA ILE A 77 -10.12 2.16 -18.96
C ILE A 77 -10.69 3.49 -19.43
N ILE A 78 -10.20 4.60 -18.92
CA ILE A 78 -10.62 5.95 -19.30
C ILE A 78 -10.22 6.24 -20.75
N ASP A 79 -8.98 5.99 -21.12
CA ASP A 79 -8.45 6.27 -22.47
C ASP A 79 -9.19 5.48 -23.55
N MET A 80 -9.65 4.28 -23.22
CA MET A 80 -10.46 3.44 -24.11
C MET A 80 -11.96 3.78 -24.09
N GLY A 81 -12.39 4.74 -23.27
CA GLY A 81 -13.80 5.13 -23.14
C GLY A 81 -14.71 4.04 -22.56
N LEU A 82 -14.15 3.15 -21.72
CA LEU A 82 -14.90 2.07 -21.09
C LEU A 82 -15.67 2.56 -19.84
N ASN A 83 -16.83 1.93 -19.58
CA ASN A 83 -17.68 2.29 -18.43
C ASN A 83 -17.25 1.60 -17.12
N GLY A 84 -15.94 1.41 -16.95
CA GLY A 84 -15.35 0.82 -15.73
C GLY A 84 -14.99 -0.66 -15.89
N TYR A 85 -14.74 -1.31 -14.75
CA TYR A 85 -14.22 -2.69 -14.70
C TYR A 85 -15.11 -3.76 -15.32
N ARG A 86 -16.40 -3.52 -15.49
CA ARG A 86 -17.31 -4.47 -16.15
C ARG A 86 -16.98 -4.70 -17.61
N ASP A 87 -16.46 -3.68 -18.26
CA ASP A 87 -16.15 -3.75 -19.69
C ASP A 87 -14.81 -4.41 -20.01
N ILE A 88 -13.89 -4.49 -19.03
CA ILE A 88 -12.56 -5.09 -19.26
C ILE A 88 -12.62 -6.57 -19.61
N ALA A 89 -13.69 -7.30 -19.24
CA ALA A 89 -13.87 -8.71 -19.59
C ALA A 89 -13.81 -8.97 -21.10
N LYS A 90 -14.05 -7.96 -21.92
CA LYS A 90 -13.96 -8.02 -23.39
C LYS A 90 -12.51 -7.88 -23.91
N PHE A 91 -11.57 -7.51 -23.05
CA PHE A 91 -10.19 -7.20 -23.40
C PHE A 91 -9.23 -8.10 -22.59
N PRO A 92 -8.72 -9.19 -23.18
CA PRO A 92 -7.89 -10.16 -22.46
C PRO A 92 -6.63 -9.57 -21.81
N GLU A 93 -6.05 -8.52 -22.41
CA GLU A 93 -4.88 -7.84 -21.85
C GLU A 93 -5.22 -7.05 -20.58
N LEU A 94 -6.34 -6.33 -20.57
CA LEU A 94 -6.80 -5.62 -19.38
C LEU A 94 -7.21 -6.60 -18.27
N MET A 95 -7.77 -7.75 -18.63
CA MET A 95 -8.08 -8.81 -17.65
C MET A 95 -6.83 -9.33 -16.97
N LYS A 96 -5.74 -9.57 -17.70
CA LYS A 96 -4.46 -9.97 -17.09
C LYS A 96 -3.92 -8.92 -16.11
N GLU A 97 -3.98 -7.65 -16.49
CA GLU A 97 -3.55 -6.55 -15.62
C GLU A 97 -4.44 -6.46 -14.36
N PHE A 98 -5.74 -6.63 -14.53
CA PHE A 98 -6.68 -6.70 -13.41
C PHE A 98 -6.36 -7.86 -12.46
N GLU A 99 -6.09 -9.06 -12.99
CA GLU A 99 -5.75 -10.23 -12.19
C GLU A 99 -4.46 -10.02 -11.37
N VAL A 100 -3.46 -9.37 -11.95
CA VAL A 100 -2.21 -9.02 -11.23
C VAL A 100 -2.48 -8.02 -10.13
N MET A 101 -3.26 -7.00 -10.39
CA MET A 101 -3.68 -6.00 -9.40
C MET A 101 -4.49 -6.66 -8.26
N ASP A 102 -5.52 -7.42 -8.60
CA ASP A 102 -6.39 -8.10 -7.65
C ASP A 102 -5.62 -9.10 -6.77
N SER A 103 -4.70 -9.86 -7.38
CA SER A 103 -3.82 -10.77 -6.63
C SER A 103 -2.92 -10.03 -5.64
N THR A 104 -2.44 -8.83 -6.00
CA THR A 104 -1.64 -7.99 -5.10
C THR A 104 -2.47 -7.54 -3.90
N PHE A 105 -3.70 -7.07 -4.09
CA PHE A 105 -4.58 -6.67 -3.00
C PHE A 105 -5.05 -7.86 -2.15
N LYS A 106 -5.33 -9.01 -2.76
CA LYS A 106 -5.63 -10.26 -2.03
C LYS A 106 -4.45 -10.69 -1.16
N TYR A 107 -3.23 -10.56 -1.66
CA TYR A 107 -2.03 -10.85 -0.88
C TYR A 107 -1.91 -9.90 0.33
N LEU A 108 -2.12 -8.59 0.14
CA LEU A 108 -2.13 -7.61 1.23
C LEU A 108 -3.16 -7.95 2.31
N THR A 109 -4.37 -8.36 1.89
CA THR A 109 -5.41 -8.81 2.82
C THR A 109 -4.98 -10.07 3.58
N LYS A 110 -4.32 -11.03 2.90
CA LYS A 110 -3.86 -12.28 3.51
C LYS A 110 -2.80 -12.05 4.59
N ILE A 111 -1.91 -11.09 4.41
CA ILE A 111 -0.87 -10.74 5.42
C ILE A 111 -1.38 -9.72 6.45
N ASP A 112 -2.69 -9.50 6.47
CA ASP A 112 -3.38 -8.54 7.34
C ASP A 112 -2.80 -7.13 7.27
N TYR A 113 -2.36 -6.73 6.08
CA TYR A 113 -2.10 -5.34 5.80
C TYR A 113 -3.46 -4.62 5.68
N SER A 114 -4.18 -4.53 6.78
CA SER A 114 -5.39 -3.73 6.82
C SER A 114 -4.96 -2.26 6.86
N THR A 115 -5.27 -1.51 5.81
CA THR A 115 -5.49 -0.08 5.98
C THR A 115 -6.46 0.05 7.15
N LEU A 116 -6.07 0.74 8.21
CA LEU A 116 -6.96 1.05 9.33
C LEU A 116 -8.32 1.46 8.74
N LYS A 117 -9.37 0.70 9.04
CA LYS A 117 -10.71 1.07 8.60
C LYS A 117 -10.94 2.50 9.07
N SER A 118 -11.60 3.32 8.28
CA SER A 118 -11.86 4.74 8.62
C SER A 118 -12.36 4.90 10.06
N GLU A 119 -13.22 3.97 10.51
CA GLU A 119 -13.77 3.91 11.87
C GLU A 119 -12.71 3.67 12.96
N ASP A 120 -11.71 2.82 12.69
CA ASP A 120 -10.63 2.54 13.64
C ASP A 120 -9.66 3.72 13.72
N TYR A 121 -9.41 4.38 12.58
CA TYR A 121 -8.63 5.62 12.55
C TYR A 121 -9.32 6.74 13.32
N GLU A 122 -10.61 6.96 13.11
CA GLU A 122 -11.39 7.97 13.83
C GLU A 122 -11.43 7.69 15.34
N ARG A 123 -11.57 6.42 15.72
CA ARG A 123 -11.51 5.99 17.14
C ARG A 123 -10.15 6.31 17.74
N MET A 124 -9.06 5.95 17.06
CA MET A 124 -7.70 6.24 17.51
C MET A 124 -7.45 7.75 17.67
N VAL A 125 -7.88 8.56 16.71
CA VAL A 125 -7.75 10.03 16.77
C VAL A 125 -8.56 10.61 17.92
N ASN A 126 -9.77 10.11 18.17
CA ASN A 126 -10.61 10.54 19.29
C ASN A 126 -9.98 10.16 20.64
N ASP A 127 -9.43 8.97 20.76
CA ASP A 127 -8.72 8.53 21.98
C ASP A 127 -7.49 9.41 22.29
N ILE A 128 -6.73 9.81 21.27
CA ILE A 128 -5.61 10.74 21.42
C ILE A 128 -6.10 12.11 21.90
N LYS A 129 -7.16 12.66 21.30
CA LYS A 129 -7.75 13.95 21.70
C LYS A 129 -8.22 13.93 23.16
N VAL A 130 -8.91 12.85 23.57
CA VAL A 130 -9.37 12.68 24.95
C VAL A 130 -8.20 12.61 25.94
N LYS A 131 -7.12 11.92 25.60
CA LYS A 131 -5.90 11.86 26.42
C LYS A 131 -5.22 13.22 26.53
N GLN A 132 -5.13 13.99 25.43
CA GLN A 132 -4.55 15.33 25.44
C GLN A 132 -5.36 16.30 26.32
N THR A 133 -6.69 16.25 26.22
CA THR A 133 -7.57 17.08 27.05
C THR A 133 -7.39 16.78 28.54
N LYS A 134 -7.31 15.49 28.91
CA LYS A 134 -7.07 15.08 30.30
C LYS A 134 -5.71 15.51 30.85
N LEU A 135 -4.68 15.60 30.00
CA LEU A 135 -3.35 16.09 30.38
C LEU A 135 -3.34 17.61 30.60
N ASN A 136 -4.10 18.35 29.79
CA ASN A 136 -4.18 19.82 29.87
C ASN A 136 -5.06 20.29 31.05
N THR A 137 -6.01 19.47 31.52
CA THR A 137 -6.86 19.80 32.68
C THR A 137 -6.20 19.45 34.03
N LYS A 138 -5.01 18.81 34.06
CA LYS A 138 -4.23 18.50 35.26
C LYS A 138 -3.11 19.50 35.56
N LYS A 139 -2.99 20.56 34.78
CA LYS A 139 -2.13 21.72 35.00
C LYS A 139 -2.97 22.89 35.53
#